data_a361c9a990fe4bc5d298d886e0ffe8e0
#
_entry.id   a361c9a990fe4bc5d298d886e0ffe8e0
#
_cell.length_a   1.000
_cell.length_b   1.000
_cell.length_c   1.000
_cell.angle_alpha   90.00
_cell.angle_beta   90.00
_cell.angle_gamma   90.00
#
_symmetry.space_group_name_H-M   'P 1'
#
loop_
_entity.id
_entity.type
_entity.pdbx_description
1 polymer ?
#
loop_
_entity_poly.entity_id
_entity_poly.type
_entity_poly.pdbx_seq_one_letter_code
_entity_poly.pdbx_strand_id
1 'polypeptide(L)'
;MSSTSSHCLSVARRWTLAVLAVTSVASTAQAQEFRFPDPYAGQKKVLIVADLHTGNQIAHDAVSHAVATLERLGRESGSYVAFLRTDTLLVTKGEVWGTGNYAKGGSSQARGRNLDYFDAVVFYTNGETEMTPQQKADLLAFVRDDGKGFVAVHTATASFYAWPEYGELVGGYFDNHPWNVFDAPVIVERPDFPATRHLPRELVLRDEMYQYRAPYSRENVDVLARLDERKLDLANPNVKRTDRDFPVAWVKTYGGGRVFSSTLGHSDASWDDPRVQTIYLEGIKWVLRLTDAAAMPHPKPDAP
;
A
#
# COMPACT_ATOMS: atom_id res chain seq x y z
N MET A 1 -41.84 97.55 -50.41
CA MET A 1 -41.17 98.60 -49.68
C MET A 1 -40.90 98.11 -48.27
N SER A 2 -39.72 98.16 -47.82
CA SER A 2 -39.26 97.88 -46.47
C SER A 2 -39.28 96.39 -45.97
N SER A 3 -38.14 95.76 -46.09
CA SER A 3 -37.81 94.47 -45.50
C SER A 3 -37.20 94.67 -44.10
N THR A 4 -37.63 93.87 -43.15
CA THR A 4 -36.97 93.78 -41.90
C THR A 4 -36.51 92.34 -41.68
N SER A 5 -35.19 92.11 -41.67
CA SER A 5 -34.52 90.85 -41.37
C SER A 5 -34.54 90.61 -39.86
N SER A 6 -35.03 89.45 -39.43
CA SER A 6 -34.86 89.03 -38.07
C SER A 6 -33.80 87.90 -38.00
N HIS A 7 -32.73 88.19 -37.29
CA HIS A 7 -31.69 87.23 -37.02
C HIS A 7 -32.14 86.27 -35.88
N CYS A 8 -32.17 84.95 -36.18
CA CYS A 8 -32.44 83.90 -35.19
C CYS A 8 -31.11 83.33 -34.78
N LEU A 9 -30.67 83.57 -33.51
CA LEU A 9 -29.53 82.99 -32.91
C LEU A 9 -29.86 81.56 -32.39
N SER A 10 -29.31 80.54 -33.04
CA SER A 10 -29.42 79.15 -32.58
C SER A 10 -28.33 78.86 -31.51
N VAL A 11 -28.82 78.63 -30.31
CA VAL A 11 -27.93 78.13 -29.16
C VAL A 11 -27.81 76.65 -29.24
N ALA A 12 -26.68 76.14 -29.68
CA ALA A 12 -26.36 74.72 -29.67
C ALA A 12 -26.01 74.28 -28.26
N ARG A 13 -26.87 73.54 -27.59
CA ARG A 13 -26.58 72.82 -26.35
C ARG A 13 -25.72 71.59 -26.64
N ARG A 14 -24.47 71.62 -26.25
CA ARG A 14 -23.59 70.42 -26.20
C ARG A 14 -23.97 69.56 -25.01
N TRP A 15 -24.51 68.35 -25.27
CA TRP A 15 -24.71 67.35 -24.30
C TRP A 15 -23.39 66.57 -24.19
N THR A 16 -22.67 66.64 -23.05
CA THR A 16 -21.51 65.81 -22.75
C THR A 16 -22.09 64.56 -22.14
N LEU A 17 -22.05 63.42 -22.87
CA LEU A 17 -22.30 62.08 -22.33
C LEU A 17 -21.10 61.64 -21.47
N ALA A 18 -21.28 61.67 -20.17
CA ALA A 18 -20.32 61.03 -19.25
C ALA A 18 -20.58 59.51 -19.29
N VAL A 19 -19.71 58.75 -19.96
CA VAL A 19 -19.69 57.30 -19.91
C VAL A 19 -19.07 56.89 -18.57
N LEU A 20 -19.89 56.51 -17.60
CA LEU A 20 -19.43 55.81 -16.38
C LEU A 20 -19.00 54.40 -16.78
N ALA A 21 -17.68 54.17 -16.86
CA ALA A 21 -17.11 52.83 -16.94
C ALA A 21 -17.27 52.16 -15.59
N VAL A 22 -18.26 51.27 -15.46
CA VAL A 22 -18.40 50.37 -14.32
C VAL A 22 -17.34 49.26 -14.50
N THR A 23 -16.18 49.42 -13.90
CA THR A 23 -15.22 48.32 -13.77
C THR A 23 -15.78 47.34 -12.74
N SER A 24 -16.40 46.27 -13.21
CA SER A 24 -16.71 45.10 -12.38
C SER A 24 -15.39 44.45 -11.98
N VAL A 25 -14.93 44.71 -10.76
CA VAL A 25 -13.91 43.92 -10.12
C VAL A 25 -14.53 42.56 -9.84
N ALA A 26 -14.30 41.60 -10.73
CA ALA A 26 -14.57 40.20 -10.46
C ALA A 26 -13.59 39.78 -9.32
N SER A 27 -14.08 39.83 -8.10
CA SER A 27 -13.39 39.23 -6.97
C SER A 27 -13.38 37.74 -7.23
N THR A 28 -12.28 37.21 -7.75
CA THR A 28 -12.01 35.78 -7.70
C THR A 28 -11.80 35.46 -6.23
N ALA A 29 -12.85 35.06 -5.53
CA ALA A 29 -12.74 34.42 -4.23
C ALA A 29 -11.92 33.16 -4.46
N GLN A 30 -10.62 33.25 -4.28
CA GLN A 30 -9.77 32.06 -4.12
C GLN A 30 -10.31 31.35 -2.90
N ALA A 31 -10.91 30.20 -3.12
CA ALA A 31 -11.31 29.31 -2.02
C ALA A 31 -10.06 29.09 -1.16
N GLN A 32 -10.09 29.61 0.05
CA GLN A 32 -8.97 29.49 0.99
C GLN A 32 -8.92 28.02 1.35
N GLU A 33 -7.90 27.31 0.80
CA GLU A 33 -7.67 25.91 1.11
C GLU A 33 -7.39 25.82 2.62
N PHE A 34 -8.33 25.27 3.36
CA PHE A 34 -8.21 25.12 4.81
C PHE A 34 -7.18 24.02 5.07
N ARG A 35 -5.91 24.37 5.19
CA ARG A 35 -4.82 23.46 5.53
C ARG A 35 -4.69 23.39 7.04
N PHE A 36 -5.28 22.37 7.64
CA PHE A 36 -4.87 22.00 8.99
C PHE A 36 -3.41 21.48 8.96
N PRO A 37 -2.59 21.85 9.96
CA PRO A 37 -1.27 21.27 10.09
C PRO A 37 -1.40 19.75 10.16
N ASP A 38 -0.51 19.01 9.47
CA ASP A 38 -0.51 17.55 9.52
C ASP A 38 -0.17 17.09 10.95
N PRO A 39 -1.12 16.43 11.67
CA PRO A 39 -0.89 15.99 13.04
C PRO A 39 0.19 14.90 13.13
N TYR A 40 0.56 14.30 12.00
CA TYR A 40 1.55 13.23 11.90
C TYR A 40 2.83 13.68 11.20
N ALA A 41 3.08 15.00 11.13
CA ALA A 41 4.31 15.55 10.58
C ALA A 41 5.53 14.94 11.28
N GLY A 42 6.53 14.50 10.50
CA GLY A 42 7.75 13.90 11.03
C GLY A 42 7.64 12.42 11.44
N GLN A 43 6.43 11.83 11.44
CA GLN A 43 6.23 10.42 11.71
C GLN A 43 6.22 9.61 10.40
N LYS A 44 6.63 8.34 10.46
CA LYS A 44 6.43 7.38 9.35
C LYS A 44 4.96 7.03 9.24
N LYS A 45 4.45 6.98 8.02
CA LYS A 45 3.03 6.76 7.70
C LYS A 45 2.87 5.53 6.82
N VAL A 46 2.06 4.60 7.28
CA VAL A 46 1.79 3.32 6.60
C VAL A 46 0.33 3.26 6.18
N LEU A 47 0.09 3.07 4.88
CA LEU A 47 -1.24 2.77 4.36
C LEU A 47 -1.46 1.27 4.41
N ILE A 48 -2.42 0.81 5.19
CA ILE A 48 -2.83 -0.59 5.23
C ILE A 48 -4.11 -0.73 4.40
N VAL A 49 -4.03 -1.51 3.34
CA VAL A 49 -5.18 -1.85 2.48
C VAL A 49 -5.55 -3.30 2.74
N ALA A 50 -6.66 -3.48 3.42
CA ALA A 50 -7.26 -4.77 3.67
C ALA A 50 -8.56 -4.84 2.85
N ASP A 51 -8.46 -5.31 1.63
CA ASP A 51 -9.59 -5.38 0.73
C ASP A 51 -10.42 -6.63 1.00
N LEU A 52 -11.63 -6.41 1.49
CA LEU A 52 -12.62 -7.45 1.74
C LEU A 52 -13.53 -7.69 0.54
N HIS A 53 -13.44 -6.87 -0.50
CA HIS A 53 -14.21 -7.02 -1.74
C HIS A 53 -13.48 -7.93 -2.72
N THR A 54 -13.52 -9.22 -2.43
CA THR A 54 -12.79 -10.23 -3.21
C THR A 54 -13.62 -10.87 -4.33
N GLY A 55 -14.71 -10.24 -4.74
CA GLY A 55 -15.63 -10.82 -5.72
C GLY A 55 -16.17 -12.18 -5.22
N ASN A 56 -15.83 -13.29 -5.92
CA ASN A 56 -16.20 -14.64 -5.50
C ASN A 56 -15.16 -15.29 -4.57
N GLN A 57 -14.15 -14.56 -4.12
CA GLN A 57 -13.11 -15.07 -3.24
C GLN A 57 -13.58 -15.02 -1.77
N ILE A 58 -13.10 -15.94 -0.96
CA ILE A 58 -13.40 -15.96 0.48
C ILE A 58 -12.44 -15.00 1.17
N ALA A 59 -13.00 -14.00 1.86
CA ALA A 59 -12.21 -13.16 2.76
C ALA A 59 -11.79 -13.98 3.99
N HIS A 60 -10.57 -13.76 4.47
CA HIS A 60 -10.13 -14.37 5.72
C HIS A 60 -10.76 -13.66 6.90
N ASP A 61 -11.33 -14.42 7.84
CA ASP A 61 -11.96 -13.84 9.05
C ASP A 61 -10.96 -13.01 9.87
N ALA A 62 -9.69 -13.40 9.84
CA ALA A 62 -8.60 -12.73 10.56
C ALA A 62 -8.25 -11.33 10.02
N VAL A 63 -8.78 -10.88 8.87
CA VAL A 63 -8.37 -9.59 8.28
C VAL A 63 -8.56 -8.42 9.23
N SER A 64 -9.70 -8.34 9.91
CA SER A 64 -9.97 -7.24 10.86
C SER A 64 -9.05 -7.29 12.08
N HIS A 65 -8.75 -8.48 12.61
CA HIS A 65 -7.80 -8.67 13.71
C HIS A 65 -6.37 -8.31 13.29
N ALA A 66 -5.95 -8.75 12.10
CA ALA A 66 -4.66 -8.41 11.50
C ALA A 66 -4.44 -6.91 11.41
N VAL A 67 -5.42 -6.20 10.84
CA VAL A 67 -5.36 -4.75 10.64
C VAL A 67 -5.28 -3.99 11.97
N ALA A 68 -6.09 -4.41 12.97
CA ALA A 68 -6.05 -3.84 14.32
C ALA A 68 -4.70 -4.12 15.01
N THR A 69 -4.15 -5.32 14.82
CA THR A 69 -2.84 -5.69 15.37
C THR A 69 -1.72 -4.87 14.74
N LEU A 70 -1.70 -4.72 13.42
CA LEU A 70 -0.69 -3.91 12.72
C LEU A 70 -0.77 -2.44 13.14
N GLU A 71 -1.98 -1.87 13.30
CA GLU A 71 -2.13 -0.50 13.84
C GLU A 71 -1.54 -0.40 15.24
N ARG A 72 -1.94 -1.31 16.13
CA ARG A 72 -1.47 -1.35 17.52
C ARG A 72 0.05 -1.45 17.60
N LEU A 73 0.67 -2.32 16.82
CA LEU A 73 2.13 -2.50 16.78
C LEU A 73 2.84 -1.21 16.37
N GLY A 74 2.34 -0.49 15.37
CA GLY A 74 2.87 0.80 14.96
C GLY A 74 2.81 1.84 16.07
N ARG A 75 1.64 1.98 16.67
CA ARG A 75 1.36 2.95 17.74
C ARG A 75 2.15 2.64 19.02
N GLU A 76 2.17 1.40 19.49
CA GLU A 76 2.84 1.00 20.73
C GLU A 76 4.36 1.06 20.62
N SER A 77 4.92 0.70 19.45
CA SER A 77 6.36 0.82 19.19
C SER A 77 6.81 2.25 18.87
N GLY A 78 5.88 3.16 18.59
CA GLY A 78 6.19 4.51 18.09
C GLY A 78 6.85 4.52 16.71
N SER A 79 6.82 3.41 15.97
CA SER A 79 7.56 3.26 14.72
C SER A 79 6.85 3.88 13.52
N TYR A 80 5.51 3.84 13.51
CA TYR A 80 4.70 4.39 12.42
C TYR A 80 3.26 4.66 12.86
N VAL A 81 2.59 5.50 12.09
CA VAL A 81 1.14 5.73 12.17
C VAL A 81 0.48 4.97 11.01
N ALA A 82 -0.54 4.18 11.32
CA ALA A 82 -1.27 3.41 10.33
C ALA A 82 -2.55 4.13 9.88
N PHE A 83 -2.83 4.05 8.57
CA PHE A 83 -4.05 4.51 7.92
C PHE A 83 -4.72 3.33 7.28
N LEU A 84 -5.93 3.01 7.71
CA LEU A 84 -6.64 1.79 7.33
C LEU A 84 -7.64 2.07 6.22
N ARG A 85 -7.62 1.24 5.17
CA ARG A 85 -8.58 1.28 4.06
C ARG A 85 -9.07 -0.12 3.73
N THR A 86 -10.34 -0.19 3.34
CA THR A 86 -10.98 -1.40 2.79
C THR A 86 -11.22 -1.27 1.27
N ASP A 87 -10.52 -0.33 0.66
CA ASP A 87 -10.54 -0.04 -0.78
C ASP A 87 -9.17 0.45 -1.26
N THR A 88 -8.99 0.53 -2.55
CA THR A 88 -7.75 0.99 -3.20
C THR A 88 -7.77 2.48 -3.57
N LEU A 89 -8.75 3.25 -3.09
CA LEU A 89 -8.93 4.66 -3.48
C LEU A 89 -7.68 5.52 -3.27
N LEU A 90 -6.94 5.29 -2.18
CA LEU A 90 -5.73 6.05 -1.87
C LEU A 90 -4.47 5.51 -2.56
N VAL A 91 -4.57 4.35 -3.23
CA VAL A 91 -3.45 3.75 -3.99
C VAL A 91 -3.34 4.45 -5.34
N THR A 92 -2.99 5.72 -5.33
CA THR A 92 -2.77 6.56 -6.51
C THR A 92 -1.86 7.74 -6.15
N LYS A 93 -1.10 8.23 -7.12
CA LYS A 93 -0.35 9.51 -7.04
C LYS A 93 -1.20 10.68 -7.58
N GLY A 94 -2.36 10.38 -8.15
CA GLY A 94 -3.33 11.37 -8.59
C GLY A 94 -4.03 12.10 -7.46
N GLU A 95 -4.78 13.14 -7.80
CA GLU A 95 -5.60 13.88 -6.83
C GLU A 95 -6.77 13.04 -6.35
N VAL A 96 -6.90 12.92 -5.03
CA VAL A 96 -8.07 12.32 -4.37
C VAL A 96 -8.92 13.43 -3.79
N TRP A 97 -10.21 13.44 -4.11
CA TRP A 97 -11.17 14.43 -3.64
C TRP A 97 -12.30 13.76 -2.84
N GLY A 98 -12.92 14.53 -1.97
CA GLY A 98 -14.14 14.10 -1.30
C GLY A 98 -15.31 13.97 -2.28
N THR A 99 -16.47 13.62 -1.77
CA THR A 99 -17.71 13.44 -2.55
C THR A 99 -18.72 14.55 -2.25
N GLY A 100 -19.70 14.73 -3.13
CA GLY A 100 -20.75 15.76 -2.96
C GLY A 100 -20.16 17.17 -2.87
N ASN A 101 -20.50 17.89 -1.81
CA ASN A 101 -19.98 19.25 -1.57
C ASN A 101 -18.46 19.29 -1.38
N TYR A 102 -17.85 18.18 -1.02
CA TYR A 102 -16.40 18.06 -0.83
C TYR A 102 -15.65 17.64 -2.11
N ALA A 103 -16.37 17.35 -3.20
CA ALA A 103 -15.75 17.07 -4.50
C ALA A 103 -14.99 18.29 -5.03
N LYS A 104 -14.11 18.07 -6.01
CA LYS A 104 -13.39 19.16 -6.69
C LYS A 104 -14.40 20.15 -7.29
N GLY A 105 -14.26 21.44 -6.95
CA GLY A 105 -15.21 22.51 -7.36
C GLY A 105 -16.47 22.63 -6.51
N GLY A 106 -16.67 21.79 -5.51
CA GLY A 106 -17.77 21.89 -4.55
C GLY A 106 -17.57 23.02 -3.54
N SER A 107 -18.65 23.40 -2.85
CA SER A 107 -18.67 24.53 -1.89
C SER A 107 -17.72 24.34 -0.69
N SER A 108 -17.39 23.10 -0.36
CA SER A 108 -16.52 22.71 0.76
C SER A 108 -15.43 21.73 0.29
N GLN A 109 -14.93 21.93 -0.93
CA GLN A 109 -13.98 20.99 -1.53
C GLN A 109 -12.86 20.60 -0.58
N ALA A 110 -12.59 19.29 -0.50
CA ALA A 110 -11.56 18.74 0.37
C ALA A 110 -10.67 17.76 -0.42
N ARG A 111 -9.37 18.03 -0.41
CA ARG A 111 -8.38 17.17 -1.02
C ARG A 111 -7.95 16.09 -0.02
N GLY A 112 -8.10 14.83 -0.40
CA GLY A 112 -7.65 13.68 0.36
C GLY A 112 -6.15 13.44 0.23
N ARG A 113 -5.65 12.51 1.05
CA ARG A 113 -4.30 11.99 0.94
C ARG A 113 -4.22 10.99 -0.21
N ASN A 114 -3.04 10.88 -0.81
CA ASN A 114 -2.71 9.91 -1.85
C ASN A 114 -1.40 9.19 -1.48
N LEU A 115 -0.81 8.39 -2.38
CA LEU A 115 0.43 7.65 -2.10
C LEU A 115 1.59 8.55 -1.65
N ASP A 116 1.69 9.78 -2.16
CA ASP A 116 2.79 10.69 -1.80
C ASP A 116 2.84 11.05 -0.31
N TYR A 117 1.72 10.83 0.40
CA TYR A 117 1.65 11.05 1.84
C TYR A 117 2.26 9.92 2.66
N PHE A 118 2.39 8.72 2.11
CA PHE A 118 2.79 7.52 2.83
C PHE A 118 4.27 7.16 2.62
N ASP A 119 4.82 6.40 3.55
CA ASP A 119 6.19 5.86 3.50
C ASP A 119 6.20 4.38 3.13
N ALA A 120 5.11 3.67 3.38
CA ALA A 120 4.92 2.29 2.97
C ALA A 120 3.44 1.96 2.75
N VAL A 121 3.20 0.89 1.98
CA VAL A 121 1.89 0.27 1.80
C VAL A 121 1.96 -1.17 2.28
N VAL A 122 0.95 -1.60 3.03
CA VAL A 122 0.73 -2.98 3.45
C VAL A 122 -0.53 -3.48 2.77
N PHE A 123 -0.43 -4.58 2.05
CA PHE A 123 -1.59 -5.26 1.46
C PHE A 123 -1.90 -6.54 2.24
N TYR A 124 -3.16 -6.67 2.62
CA TYR A 124 -3.81 -7.92 2.98
C TYR A 124 -5.05 -8.08 2.09
N THR A 125 -4.79 -8.24 0.81
CA THR A 125 -5.79 -8.37 -0.27
C THR A 125 -5.91 -9.83 -0.68
N ASN A 126 -6.94 -10.17 -1.45
CA ASN A 126 -7.12 -11.50 -2.04
C ASN A 126 -7.85 -11.39 -3.38
N GLY A 127 -7.43 -12.15 -4.39
CA GLY A 127 -8.05 -12.18 -5.71
C GLY A 127 -7.80 -10.95 -6.57
N GLU A 128 -8.67 -10.74 -7.55
CA GLU A 128 -8.58 -9.60 -8.48
C GLU A 128 -9.32 -8.39 -7.89
N THR A 129 -8.62 -7.58 -7.14
CA THR A 129 -9.15 -6.32 -6.60
C THR A 129 -9.23 -5.26 -7.69
N GLU A 130 -10.26 -4.43 -7.67
CA GLU A 130 -10.41 -3.34 -8.63
C GLU A 130 -9.34 -2.26 -8.42
N MET A 131 -8.42 -2.19 -9.37
CA MET A 131 -7.46 -1.10 -9.53
C MET A 131 -7.41 -0.65 -10.97
N THR A 132 -7.50 0.66 -11.17
CA THR A 132 -7.31 1.25 -12.51
C THR A 132 -5.88 1.03 -13.00
N PRO A 133 -5.63 1.07 -14.33
CA PRO A 133 -4.27 1.00 -14.86
C PRO A 133 -3.34 2.09 -14.27
N GLN A 134 -3.88 3.28 -13.97
CA GLN A 134 -3.12 4.36 -13.35
C GLN A 134 -2.72 4.00 -11.91
N GLN A 135 -3.64 3.47 -11.10
CA GLN A 135 -3.34 3.03 -9.73
C GLN A 135 -2.28 1.92 -9.70
N LYS A 136 -2.34 0.99 -10.65
CA LYS A 136 -1.32 -0.06 -10.80
C LYS A 136 0.05 0.54 -11.11
N ALA A 137 0.13 1.47 -12.06
CA ALA A 137 1.36 2.17 -12.40
C ALA A 137 1.88 3.00 -11.21
N ASP A 138 1.00 3.69 -10.51
CA ASP A 138 1.34 4.53 -9.35
C ASP A 138 1.91 3.70 -8.20
N LEU A 139 1.34 2.52 -7.92
CA LEU A 139 1.86 1.61 -6.88
C LEU A 139 3.26 1.12 -7.21
N LEU A 140 3.51 0.70 -8.46
CA LEU A 140 4.85 0.27 -8.88
C LEU A 140 5.86 1.41 -8.80
N ALA A 141 5.48 2.61 -9.26
CA ALA A 141 6.34 3.80 -9.19
C ALA A 141 6.63 4.21 -7.74
N PHE A 142 5.63 4.16 -6.85
CA PHE A 142 5.79 4.43 -5.42
C PHE A 142 6.89 3.56 -4.78
N VAL A 143 6.92 2.28 -5.11
CA VAL A 143 7.95 1.37 -4.57
C VAL A 143 9.25 1.51 -5.35
N ARG A 144 9.21 1.38 -6.68
CA ARG A 144 10.39 1.28 -7.54
C ARG A 144 11.15 2.60 -7.65
N ASP A 145 10.42 3.69 -7.90
CA ASP A 145 11.01 4.97 -8.29
C ASP A 145 11.15 5.92 -7.10
N ASP A 146 10.13 5.97 -6.21
CA ASP A 146 10.17 6.80 -4.99
C ASP A 146 10.92 6.11 -3.83
N GLY A 147 11.29 4.83 -3.98
CA GLY A 147 12.04 4.06 -2.98
C GLY A 147 11.28 3.74 -1.70
N LYS A 148 9.96 3.71 -1.77
CA LYS A 148 9.05 3.47 -0.64
C LYS A 148 8.93 1.97 -0.30
N GLY A 149 8.28 1.68 0.83
CA GLY A 149 8.11 0.33 1.34
C GLY A 149 6.86 -0.37 0.84
N PHE A 150 6.93 -1.70 0.66
CA PHE A 150 5.76 -2.55 0.41
C PHE A 150 5.79 -3.80 1.29
N VAL A 151 4.64 -4.19 1.83
CA VAL A 151 4.47 -5.41 2.62
C VAL A 151 3.31 -6.23 2.08
N ALA A 152 3.57 -7.48 1.75
CA ALA A 152 2.56 -8.45 1.34
C ALA A 152 2.27 -9.40 2.52
N VAL A 153 1.04 -9.35 3.02
CA VAL A 153 0.55 -10.18 4.11
C VAL A 153 -0.25 -11.33 3.52
N HIS A 154 0.16 -12.57 3.78
CA HIS A 154 -0.58 -13.79 3.49
C HIS A 154 -1.17 -13.82 2.07
N THR A 155 -2.48 -13.63 1.93
CA THR A 155 -3.21 -13.64 0.65
C THR A 155 -2.87 -12.50 -0.29
N ALA A 156 -2.10 -11.50 0.14
CA ALA A 156 -1.62 -10.50 -0.81
C ALA A 156 -0.81 -11.14 -1.96
N THR A 157 -0.18 -12.30 -1.73
CA THR A 157 0.47 -13.09 -2.79
C THR A 157 -0.52 -13.88 -3.65
N ALA A 158 -1.78 -14.00 -3.22
CA ALA A 158 -2.91 -14.60 -3.95
C ALA A 158 -3.78 -13.53 -4.63
N SER A 159 -3.22 -12.36 -4.91
CA SER A 159 -3.91 -11.23 -5.54
C SER A 159 -3.34 -10.91 -6.91
N PHE A 160 -4.16 -10.32 -7.78
CA PHE A 160 -3.74 -9.73 -9.06
C PHE A 160 -2.99 -10.68 -9.99
N TYR A 161 -3.46 -11.91 -10.13
CA TYR A 161 -2.84 -12.90 -11.02
C TYR A 161 -2.76 -12.47 -12.49
N ALA A 162 -3.65 -11.57 -12.91
CA ALA A 162 -3.65 -10.98 -14.25
C ALA A 162 -2.68 -9.80 -14.40
N TRP A 163 -1.89 -9.47 -13.36
CA TRP A 163 -0.95 -8.36 -13.36
C TRP A 163 0.48 -8.85 -13.04
N PRO A 164 1.26 -9.27 -14.08
CA PRO A 164 2.59 -9.88 -13.88
C PRO A 164 3.56 -9.01 -13.08
N GLU A 165 3.54 -7.68 -13.26
CA GLU A 165 4.43 -6.76 -12.55
C GLU A 165 4.16 -6.74 -11.04
N TYR A 166 2.92 -7.05 -10.62
CA TYR A 166 2.62 -7.24 -9.20
C TYR A 166 3.30 -8.50 -8.65
N GLY A 167 3.29 -9.59 -9.42
CA GLY A 167 4.04 -10.80 -9.07
C GLY A 167 5.53 -10.53 -8.89
N GLU A 168 6.12 -9.71 -9.78
CA GLU A 168 7.51 -9.25 -9.65
C GLU A 168 7.71 -8.38 -8.40
N LEU A 169 6.76 -7.51 -8.08
CA LEU A 169 6.79 -6.69 -6.86
C LEU A 169 6.83 -7.57 -5.60
N VAL A 170 5.86 -8.48 -5.43
CA VAL A 170 5.75 -9.31 -4.22
C VAL A 170 6.75 -10.46 -4.16
N GLY A 171 7.33 -10.83 -5.31
CA GLY A 171 8.37 -11.86 -5.42
C GLY A 171 7.87 -13.28 -5.65
N GLY A 172 6.56 -13.49 -5.85
CA GLY A 172 5.97 -14.79 -6.15
C GLY A 172 4.47 -14.81 -5.93
N TYR A 173 3.76 -15.60 -6.73
CA TYR A 173 2.34 -15.82 -6.56
C TYR A 173 2.05 -17.07 -5.75
N PHE A 174 1.02 -17.01 -4.92
CA PHE A 174 0.42 -18.18 -4.29
C PHE A 174 0.06 -19.24 -5.35
N ASP A 175 0.36 -20.50 -5.06
CA ASP A 175 -0.02 -21.62 -5.89
C ASP A 175 -0.97 -22.58 -5.16
N ASN A 176 -0.65 -22.96 -3.93
CA ASN A 176 -1.46 -23.84 -3.10
C ASN A 176 -1.03 -23.78 -1.63
N HIS A 177 -1.85 -24.33 -0.73
CA HIS A 177 -1.59 -24.57 0.70
C HIS A 177 -1.75 -26.07 1.02
N PRO A 178 -0.79 -26.93 0.64
CA PRO A 178 -0.95 -28.39 0.62
C PRO A 178 -1.37 -28.99 1.94
N TRP A 179 -0.96 -28.36 3.06
CA TRP A 179 -1.15 -28.90 4.41
C TRP A 179 -2.25 -28.17 5.20
N ASN A 180 -2.95 -27.19 4.60
CA ASN A 180 -3.90 -26.30 5.28
C ASN A 180 -3.26 -25.67 6.54
N VAL A 181 -4.05 -25.42 7.59
CA VAL A 181 -3.52 -24.93 8.88
C VAL A 181 -2.94 -26.10 9.68
N PHE A 182 -1.66 -26.04 10.03
CA PHE A 182 -0.95 -27.08 10.77
C PHE A 182 0.18 -26.51 11.64
N ASP A 183 0.76 -27.35 12.46
CA ASP A 183 1.96 -27.02 13.24
C ASP A 183 3.17 -27.15 12.34
N ALA A 184 3.51 -26.05 11.68
CA ALA A 184 4.49 -25.99 10.61
C ALA A 184 5.92 -25.96 11.16
N PRO A 185 6.79 -26.94 10.81
CA PRO A 185 8.21 -26.89 11.16
C PRO A 185 8.92 -25.83 10.31
N VAL A 186 9.49 -24.81 10.95
CA VAL A 186 10.15 -23.68 10.30
C VAL A 186 11.62 -23.65 10.61
N ILE A 187 12.44 -23.39 9.60
CA ILE A 187 13.87 -23.10 9.69
C ILE A 187 14.09 -21.62 9.40
N VAL A 188 14.77 -20.92 10.31
CA VAL A 188 15.24 -19.55 10.11
C VAL A 188 16.56 -19.58 9.33
N GLU A 189 16.57 -19.05 8.12
CA GLU A 189 17.77 -18.99 7.28
C GLU A 189 18.62 -17.74 7.59
N ARG A 190 17.96 -16.61 7.90
CA ARG A 190 18.60 -15.34 8.21
C ARG A 190 18.37 -14.93 9.67
N PRO A 191 19.08 -15.56 10.65
CA PRO A 191 18.94 -15.25 12.07
C PRO A 191 19.52 -13.87 12.46
N ASP A 192 20.26 -13.24 11.58
CA ASP A 192 20.80 -11.89 11.69
C ASP A 192 19.80 -10.79 11.22
N PHE A 193 18.77 -11.18 10.46
CA PHE A 193 17.82 -10.20 9.89
C PHE A 193 16.86 -9.68 10.96
N PRO A 194 16.51 -8.37 10.96
CA PRO A 194 15.63 -7.78 11.98
C PRO A 194 14.33 -8.56 12.21
N ALA A 195 13.66 -9.01 11.15
CA ALA A 195 12.37 -9.69 11.25
C ALA A 195 12.45 -11.12 11.82
N THR A 196 13.64 -11.72 11.89
CA THR A 196 13.82 -13.12 12.31
C THR A 196 14.80 -13.32 13.45
N ARG A 197 15.59 -12.30 13.83
CA ARG A 197 16.65 -12.40 14.86
C ARG A 197 16.14 -12.75 16.26
N HIS A 198 14.83 -12.58 16.53
CA HIS A 198 14.20 -12.95 17.80
C HIS A 198 13.79 -14.42 17.85
N LEU A 199 13.89 -15.14 16.74
CA LEU A 199 13.48 -16.53 16.61
C LEU A 199 14.66 -17.49 16.82
N PRO A 200 14.42 -18.68 17.39
CA PRO A 200 15.40 -19.76 17.34
C PRO A 200 15.57 -20.26 15.89
N ARG A 201 16.68 -20.95 15.64
CA ARG A 201 17.00 -21.46 14.29
C ARG A 201 15.94 -22.42 13.74
N GLU A 202 15.37 -23.24 14.60
CA GLU A 202 14.26 -24.13 14.30
C GLU A 202 13.12 -23.87 15.28
N LEU A 203 11.90 -23.81 14.78
CA LEU A 203 10.72 -23.59 15.59
C LEU A 203 9.48 -24.20 14.91
N VAL A 204 8.37 -24.21 15.63
CA VAL A 204 7.06 -24.54 15.09
C VAL A 204 6.18 -23.30 15.15
N LEU A 205 5.54 -22.98 14.02
CA LEU A 205 4.50 -21.96 13.92
C LEU A 205 3.21 -22.64 13.43
N ARG A 206 2.09 -22.33 14.09
CA ARG A 206 0.79 -22.83 13.65
C ARG A 206 0.14 -21.83 12.73
N ASP A 207 0.07 -22.16 11.44
CA ASP A 207 -0.57 -21.31 10.43
C ASP A 207 -0.85 -22.10 9.14
N GLU A 208 -1.48 -21.46 8.15
CA GLU A 208 -1.61 -21.96 6.80
C GLU A 208 -0.39 -21.57 5.96
N MET A 209 0.37 -22.59 5.54
CA MET A 209 1.61 -22.35 4.82
C MET A 209 1.45 -22.58 3.33
N TYR A 210 2.04 -21.69 2.54
CA TYR A 210 1.92 -21.66 1.09
C TYR A 210 3.10 -22.32 0.38
N GLN A 211 2.82 -22.83 -0.80
CA GLN A 211 3.82 -22.96 -1.86
C GLN A 211 3.57 -21.90 -2.92
N TYR A 212 4.63 -21.51 -3.61
CA TYR A 212 4.61 -20.40 -4.55
C TYR A 212 5.00 -20.84 -5.96
N ARG A 213 4.40 -20.18 -6.95
CA ARG A 213 4.76 -20.30 -8.37
C ARG A 213 5.48 -19.05 -8.86
N ALA A 214 5.88 -19.09 -10.12
CA ALA A 214 6.53 -17.95 -10.77
C ALA A 214 5.79 -16.62 -10.50
N PRO A 215 6.54 -15.51 -10.32
CA PRO A 215 7.98 -15.38 -10.55
C PRO A 215 8.88 -15.72 -9.34
N TYR A 216 8.39 -16.45 -8.34
CA TYR A 216 9.22 -16.83 -7.20
C TYR A 216 10.50 -17.55 -7.65
N SER A 217 11.63 -17.03 -7.21
CA SER A 217 12.97 -17.62 -7.41
C SER A 217 13.90 -17.16 -6.31
N ARG A 218 14.76 -18.08 -5.84
CA ARG A 218 15.84 -17.77 -4.90
C ARG A 218 16.86 -16.75 -5.42
N GLU A 219 16.90 -16.52 -6.72
CA GLU A 219 17.74 -15.49 -7.33
C GLU A 219 17.16 -14.09 -7.15
N ASN A 220 15.84 -14.00 -6.93
CA ASN A 220 15.10 -12.74 -6.88
C ASN A 220 14.70 -12.32 -5.47
N VAL A 221 14.73 -13.24 -4.50
CA VAL A 221 14.31 -12.98 -3.12
C VAL A 221 15.35 -13.52 -2.11
N ASP A 222 15.49 -12.82 -0.99
CA ASP A 222 16.26 -13.25 0.16
C ASP A 222 15.29 -13.91 1.15
N VAL A 223 15.30 -15.22 1.24
CA VAL A 223 14.42 -15.99 2.11
C VAL A 223 14.91 -15.92 3.55
N LEU A 224 14.07 -15.39 4.42
CA LEU A 224 14.37 -15.23 5.85
C LEU A 224 14.06 -16.50 6.66
N ALA A 225 12.98 -17.17 6.29
CA ALA A 225 12.54 -18.41 6.92
C ALA A 225 11.80 -19.28 5.90
N ARG A 226 11.91 -20.58 6.03
CA ARG A 226 11.25 -21.60 5.20
C ARG A 226 10.72 -22.76 6.03
N LEU A 227 9.89 -23.62 5.43
CA LEU A 227 9.51 -24.88 6.04
C LEU A 227 10.70 -25.86 6.03
N ASP A 228 10.76 -26.73 7.05
CA ASP A 228 11.65 -27.88 7.08
C ASP A 228 11.02 -29.02 6.28
N GLU A 229 11.37 -29.13 5.02
CA GLU A 229 10.80 -30.11 4.09
C GLU A 229 11.01 -31.56 4.51
N ARG A 230 11.97 -31.84 5.38
CA ARG A 230 12.22 -33.19 5.92
C ARG A 230 11.11 -33.67 6.85
N LYS A 231 10.34 -32.72 7.41
CA LYS A 231 9.26 -32.97 8.37
C LYS A 231 7.86 -32.79 7.75
N LEU A 232 7.78 -32.66 6.41
CA LEU A 232 6.53 -32.47 5.69
C LEU A 232 6.08 -33.73 4.96
N ASP A 233 4.78 -33.92 4.84
CA ASP A 233 4.21 -34.90 3.90
C ASP A 233 4.35 -34.39 2.46
N LEU A 234 5.43 -34.75 1.82
CA LEU A 234 5.71 -34.41 0.42
C LEU A 234 4.98 -35.33 -0.59
N ALA A 235 4.33 -36.42 -0.13
CA ALA A 235 3.50 -37.28 -0.95
C ALA A 235 2.09 -36.70 -1.15
N ASN A 236 1.71 -35.67 -0.42
CA ASN A 236 0.45 -34.94 -0.61
C ASN A 236 0.31 -34.48 -2.08
N PRO A 237 -0.76 -34.87 -2.80
CA PRO A 237 -0.93 -34.55 -4.23
C PRO A 237 -1.03 -33.05 -4.53
N ASN A 238 -1.28 -32.22 -3.53
CA ASN A 238 -1.30 -30.77 -3.66
C ASN A 238 0.10 -30.14 -3.62
N VAL A 239 1.14 -30.89 -3.27
CA VAL A 239 2.53 -30.45 -3.35
C VAL A 239 2.99 -30.48 -4.80
N LYS A 240 3.19 -29.30 -5.40
CA LYS A 240 3.58 -29.14 -6.80
C LYS A 240 5.06 -28.79 -6.99
N ARG A 241 5.70 -28.25 -5.94
CA ARG A 241 7.09 -27.84 -6.00
C ARG A 241 8.04 -29.01 -5.93
N THR A 242 8.78 -29.24 -7.02
CA THR A 242 9.77 -30.31 -7.13
C THR A 242 11.10 -30.00 -6.47
N ASP A 243 11.42 -28.71 -6.30
CA ASP A 243 12.62 -28.22 -5.62
C ASP A 243 12.48 -28.24 -4.09
N ARG A 244 11.31 -28.57 -3.57
CA ARG A 244 10.99 -28.65 -2.14
C ARG A 244 11.34 -27.36 -1.37
N ASP A 245 11.18 -26.22 -2.01
CA ASP A 245 11.44 -24.91 -1.43
C ASP A 245 10.12 -24.21 -1.08
N PHE A 246 9.85 -24.06 0.23
CA PHE A 246 8.60 -23.51 0.76
C PHE A 246 8.90 -22.33 1.67
N PRO A 247 9.09 -21.12 1.12
CA PRO A 247 9.41 -19.95 1.91
C PRO A 247 8.23 -19.54 2.79
N VAL A 248 8.54 -19.16 4.04
CA VAL A 248 7.58 -18.60 5.01
C VAL A 248 7.61 -17.09 5.01
N ALA A 249 8.79 -16.51 4.89
CA ALA A 249 8.98 -15.06 4.78
C ALA A 249 10.23 -14.76 3.96
N TRP A 250 10.16 -13.69 3.18
CA TRP A 250 11.29 -13.20 2.39
C TRP A 250 11.28 -11.69 2.24
N VAL A 251 12.41 -11.16 1.83
CA VAL A 251 12.58 -9.76 1.47
C VAL A 251 13.22 -9.64 0.09
N LYS A 252 13.02 -8.50 -0.52
CA LYS A 252 13.71 -8.11 -1.76
C LYS A 252 13.79 -6.60 -1.90
N THR A 253 14.64 -6.14 -2.78
CA THR A 253 14.57 -4.78 -3.32
C THR A 253 13.73 -4.78 -4.60
N TYR A 254 12.99 -3.69 -4.82
CA TYR A 254 12.27 -3.45 -6.08
C TYR A 254 12.56 -2.01 -6.51
N GLY A 255 13.48 -1.86 -7.46
CA GLY A 255 14.08 -0.56 -7.76
C GLY A 255 14.73 0.06 -6.51
N GLY A 256 14.34 1.27 -6.17
CA GLY A 256 14.78 1.94 -4.93
C GLY A 256 14.08 1.48 -3.66
N GLY A 257 12.97 0.74 -3.77
CA GLY A 257 12.14 0.34 -2.63
C GLY A 257 12.53 -0.98 -1.99
N ARG A 258 11.90 -1.24 -0.81
CA ARG A 258 12.05 -2.49 -0.05
C ARG A 258 10.72 -3.21 0.05
N VAL A 259 10.73 -4.51 -0.14
CA VAL A 259 9.54 -5.36 -0.10
C VAL A 259 9.75 -6.48 0.92
N PHE A 260 8.77 -6.66 1.81
CA PHE A 260 8.67 -7.79 2.73
C PHE A 260 7.41 -8.58 2.42
N SER A 261 7.51 -9.90 2.31
CA SER A 261 6.40 -10.80 2.06
C SER A 261 6.42 -11.97 3.03
N SER A 262 5.25 -12.39 3.51
CA SER A 262 5.13 -13.54 4.40
C SER A 262 3.83 -14.30 4.17
N THR A 263 3.90 -15.63 4.26
CA THR A 263 2.72 -16.52 4.23
C THR A 263 1.92 -16.50 5.53
N LEU A 264 2.48 -16.00 6.63
CA LEU A 264 1.83 -15.98 7.93
C LEU A 264 0.62 -15.03 7.97
N GLY A 265 -0.37 -15.35 8.82
CA GLY A 265 -1.48 -14.44 9.10
C GLY A 265 -2.86 -14.96 8.71
N HIS A 266 -3.02 -16.28 8.44
CA HIS A 266 -4.31 -16.86 8.05
C HIS A 266 -5.40 -16.73 9.11
N SER A 267 -5.08 -16.83 10.38
CA SER A 267 -6.04 -16.90 11.49
C SER A 267 -5.74 -15.90 12.61
N ASP A 268 -6.75 -15.62 13.43
CA ASP A 268 -6.59 -14.79 14.63
C ASP A 268 -5.48 -15.34 15.55
N ALA A 269 -5.42 -16.67 15.71
CA ALA A 269 -4.38 -17.32 16.50
C ALA A 269 -2.96 -17.05 15.99
N SER A 270 -2.78 -16.90 14.68
CA SER A 270 -1.50 -16.48 14.10
C SER A 270 -1.16 -15.04 14.51
N TRP A 271 -2.16 -14.13 14.46
CA TRP A 271 -1.97 -12.74 14.85
C TRP A 271 -1.81 -12.54 16.35
N ASP A 272 -2.29 -13.47 17.18
CA ASP A 272 -2.06 -13.48 18.64
C ASP A 272 -0.66 -13.99 19.02
N ASP A 273 0.05 -14.70 18.13
CA ASP A 273 1.41 -15.16 18.38
C ASP A 273 2.40 -13.98 18.38
N PRO A 274 3.05 -13.67 19.52
CA PRO A 274 3.98 -12.55 19.61
C PRO A 274 5.20 -12.69 18.68
N ARG A 275 5.54 -13.92 18.28
CA ARG A 275 6.61 -14.17 17.31
C ARG A 275 6.21 -13.67 15.93
N VAL A 276 4.97 -13.93 15.50
CA VAL A 276 4.41 -13.45 14.23
C VAL A 276 4.25 -11.92 14.26
N GLN A 277 3.74 -11.36 15.36
CA GLN A 277 3.65 -9.91 15.54
C GLN A 277 5.03 -9.25 15.39
N THR A 278 6.07 -9.82 15.97
CA THR A 278 7.43 -9.29 15.88
C THR A 278 7.99 -9.41 14.47
N ILE A 279 7.73 -10.52 13.75
CA ILE A 279 8.11 -10.68 12.33
C ILE A 279 7.54 -9.52 11.50
N TYR A 280 6.24 -9.22 11.64
CA TYR A 280 5.61 -8.15 10.88
C TYR A 280 6.07 -6.76 11.30
N LEU A 281 6.18 -6.48 12.61
CA LEU A 281 6.67 -5.19 13.09
C LEU A 281 8.07 -4.88 12.55
N GLU A 282 9.00 -5.83 12.67
CA GLU A 282 10.38 -5.62 12.20
C GLU A 282 10.47 -5.65 10.67
N GLY A 283 9.64 -6.42 9.98
CA GLY A 283 9.49 -6.38 8.53
C GLY A 283 9.02 -4.99 8.04
N ILE A 284 8.01 -4.41 8.69
CA ILE A 284 7.52 -3.05 8.41
C ILE A 284 8.61 -2.01 8.72
N LYS A 285 9.29 -2.12 9.86
CA LYS A 285 10.41 -1.21 10.20
C LYS A 285 11.53 -1.28 9.17
N TRP A 286 11.83 -2.46 8.64
CA TRP A 286 12.84 -2.62 7.60
C TRP A 286 12.43 -1.96 6.28
N VAL A 287 11.19 -2.12 5.81
CA VAL A 287 10.73 -1.46 4.60
C VAL A 287 10.64 0.06 4.78
N LEU A 288 10.38 0.55 6.00
CA LEU A 288 10.40 1.97 6.37
C LEU A 288 11.82 2.54 6.56
N ARG A 289 12.88 1.71 6.44
CA ARG A 289 14.28 2.08 6.70
C ARG A 289 14.55 2.56 8.14
N LEU A 290 13.77 2.06 9.10
CA LEU A 290 13.99 2.29 10.53
C LEU A 290 14.95 1.25 11.12
N THR A 291 15.12 0.11 10.46
CA THR A 291 16.16 -0.87 10.71
C THR A 291 16.90 -1.17 9.40
N ASP A 292 18.16 -1.57 9.49
CA ASP A 292 18.97 -1.83 8.30
C ASP A 292 19.50 -3.26 8.29
N ALA A 293 19.36 -3.89 7.12
CA ALA A 293 19.96 -5.16 6.74
C ALA A 293 19.93 -5.26 5.21
N ALA A 294 20.93 -5.84 4.62
CA ALA A 294 20.95 -6.06 3.18
C ALA A 294 20.03 -7.23 2.82
N ALA A 295 19.17 -7.04 1.81
CA ALA A 295 18.51 -8.15 1.13
C ALA A 295 19.53 -8.81 0.20
N MET A 296 19.88 -10.05 0.48
CA MET A 296 20.91 -10.80 -0.24
C MET A 296 20.34 -12.15 -0.68
N PRO A 297 19.76 -12.24 -1.89
CA PRO A 297 19.31 -13.50 -2.45
C PRO A 297 20.39 -14.57 -2.34
N HIS A 298 20.00 -15.79 -1.94
CA HIS A 298 20.92 -16.89 -1.78
C HIS A 298 20.27 -18.22 -2.15
N PRO A 299 21.04 -19.22 -2.60
CA PRO A 299 20.55 -20.57 -2.81
C PRO A 299 19.90 -21.13 -1.54
N LYS A 300 18.97 -22.07 -1.67
CA LYS A 300 18.43 -22.79 -0.53
C LYS A 300 19.56 -23.52 0.20
N PRO A 301 19.83 -23.21 1.46
CA PRO A 301 20.87 -23.92 2.21
C PRO A 301 20.38 -25.34 2.56
N ASP A 302 21.33 -26.26 2.74
CA ASP A 302 21.02 -27.56 3.33
C ASP A 302 20.35 -27.38 4.69
N ALA A 303 19.48 -28.31 5.03
CA ALA A 303 18.83 -28.27 6.33
C ALA A 303 19.87 -28.60 7.44
N PRO A 304 19.83 -27.92 8.59
CA PRO A 304 20.78 -28.10 9.69
C PRO A 304 20.76 -29.49 10.29
#